data_86096b67d654ba0af0edc9b01fbb7fbd
#
_entry.id   86096b67d654ba0af0edc9b01fbb7fbd
#
_cell.length_a   1.000
_cell.length_b   1.000
_cell.length_c   1.000
_cell.angle_alpha   90.00
_cell.angle_beta   90.00
_cell.angle_gamma   90.00
#
_symmetry.space_group_name_H-M   'P 1'
#
loop_
_entity.id
_entity.type
_entity.pdbx_description
1 polymer ?
#
loop_
_entity_poly.entity_id
_entity_poly.type
_entity_poly.pdbx_seq_one_letter_code
_entity_poly.pdbx_strand_id
1 'polypeptide(L)'
;LNTGGTFDNAISGSGQVVKSGDDVLTLSGANSYSGGTLISDGTLVASNVEALGTGDVTDNATLELNTGGTFDNAISGSGQVEKSGDGALTLSGANSYSGGTLISDGTLI
;
A
#
# COMPACT_ATOMS: atom_id res chain seq x y z
N LEU A 1 -12.54 2.88 -2.42
CA LEU A 1 -12.50 1.89 -3.51
C LEU A 1 -12.97 0.53 -2.97
N ASN A 2 -14.17 0.16 -3.34
CA ASN A 2 -14.82 -1.08 -2.88
C ASN A 2 -14.98 -2.02 -4.06
N THR A 3 -13.86 -2.42 -4.66
CA THR A 3 -13.86 -3.27 -5.84
C THR A 3 -12.54 -4.00 -5.94
N GLY A 4 -12.48 -5.00 -6.81
CA GLY A 4 -11.24 -5.67 -7.16
C GLY A 4 -10.76 -5.25 -8.53
N GLY A 5 -9.61 -5.77 -8.94
CA GLY A 5 -9.00 -5.51 -10.23
C GLY A 5 -7.85 -4.53 -10.14
N THR A 6 -7.57 -3.85 -11.25
CA THR A 6 -6.46 -2.90 -11.33
C THR A 6 -6.97 -1.51 -11.62
N PHE A 7 -6.57 -0.54 -10.81
CA PHE A 7 -6.89 0.86 -10.99
C PHE A 7 -5.61 1.60 -11.32
N ASP A 8 -5.44 1.97 -12.59
CA ASP A 8 -4.20 2.55 -13.10
C ASP A 8 -4.27 4.05 -13.37
N ASN A 9 -5.37 4.70 -13.01
CA ASN A 9 -5.49 6.14 -13.10
C ASN A 9 -4.63 6.83 -12.05
N ALA A 10 -4.12 8.01 -12.37
CA ALA A 10 -3.43 8.83 -11.39
C ALA A 10 -4.44 9.52 -10.48
N ILE A 11 -4.22 9.45 -9.18
CA ILE A 11 -5.07 10.06 -8.16
C ILE A 11 -4.28 11.19 -7.53
N SER A 12 -4.90 12.39 -7.47
CA SER A 12 -4.24 13.57 -6.91
C SER A 12 -5.22 14.32 -6.00
N GLY A 13 -4.74 15.39 -5.39
CA GLY A 13 -5.55 16.23 -4.52
C GLY A 13 -5.23 16.03 -3.05
N SER A 14 -6.03 16.63 -2.17
CA SER A 14 -5.82 16.57 -0.72
C SER A 14 -6.70 15.53 -0.03
N GLY A 15 -7.45 14.74 -0.77
CA GLY A 15 -8.35 13.76 -0.20
C GLY A 15 -7.64 12.48 0.23
N GLN A 16 -8.42 11.59 0.83
CA GLN A 16 -7.99 10.29 1.30
C GLN A 16 -8.53 9.20 0.37
N VAL A 17 -7.74 8.14 0.18
CA VAL A 17 -8.19 6.93 -0.51
C VAL A 17 -8.54 5.88 0.53
N VAL A 18 -9.73 5.29 0.42
CA VAL A 18 -10.18 4.22 1.31
C VAL A 18 -10.37 2.97 0.48
N LYS A 19 -9.71 1.88 0.89
CA LYS A 19 -9.93 0.54 0.33
C LYS A 19 -10.86 -0.20 1.27
N SER A 20 -12.00 -0.67 0.74
CA SER A 20 -12.98 -1.45 1.50
C SER A 20 -13.41 -2.66 0.67
N GLY A 21 -14.27 -3.51 1.24
CA GLY A 21 -14.66 -4.75 0.59
C GLY A 21 -13.57 -5.81 0.69
N ASP A 22 -13.90 -7.05 0.39
CA ASP A 22 -13.00 -8.19 0.60
C ASP A 22 -12.22 -8.60 -0.66
N ASP A 23 -12.27 -7.82 -1.72
CA ASP A 23 -11.56 -8.12 -2.96
C ASP A 23 -10.12 -7.60 -2.93
N VAL A 24 -9.32 -8.03 -3.90
CA VAL A 24 -7.96 -7.56 -4.12
C VAL A 24 -8.00 -6.44 -5.16
N LEU A 25 -7.50 -5.27 -4.78
CA LEU A 25 -7.39 -4.12 -5.68
C LEU A 25 -5.94 -3.74 -5.84
N THR A 26 -5.50 -3.57 -7.09
CA THR A 26 -4.14 -3.13 -7.41
C THR A 26 -4.16 -1.66 -7.85
N LEU A 27 -3.37 -0.83 -7.18
CA LEU A 27 -3.10 0.54 -7.61
C LEU A 27 -1.74 0.57 -8.30
N SER A 28 -1.73 0.85 -9.59
CA SER A 28 -0.51 0.84 -10.39
C SER A 28 -0.06 2.21 -10.85
N GLY A 29 -0.87 3.24 -10.67
CA GLY A 29 -0.53 4.60 -11.07
C GLY A 29 0.42 5.28 -10.10
N ALA A 30 1.06 6.36 -10.56
CA ALA A 30 1.82 7.25 -9.70
C ALA A 30 0.85 8.27 -9.11
N ASN A 31 0.53 8.13 -7.83
CA ASN A 31 -0.49 8.93 -7.18
C ASN A 31 0.16 9.97 -6.28
N SER A 32 -0.49 11.12 -6.14
CA SER A 32 0.04 12.24 -5.36
C SER A 32 -0.96 12.81 -4.36
N TYR A 33 -2.02 12.08 -4.04
CA TYR A 33 -2.97 12.53 -3.03
C TYR A 33 -2.31 12.58 -1.66
N SER A 34 -2.68 13.54 -0.84
CA SER A 34 -1.97 13.82 0.40
C SER A 34 -2.76 13.48 1.67
N GLY A 35 -4.02 13.09 1.55
CA GLY A 35 -4.86 12.80 2.71
C GLY A 35 -4.65 11.45 3.36
N GLY A 36 -3.79 10.61 2.78
CA GLY A 36 -3.50 9.29 3.33
C GLY A 36 -4.32 8.18 2.69
N THR A 37 -4.01 6.95 3.10
CA THR A 37 -4.70 5.75 2.60
C THR A 37 -5.19 4.95 3.79
N LEU A 38 -6.46 4.53 3.75
CA LEU A 38 -7.03 3.63 4.75
C LEU A 38 -7.40 2.32 4.08
N ILE A 39 -6.85 1.22 4.57
CA ILE A 39 -7.20 -0.13 4.13
C ILE A 39 -8.01 -0.75 5.24
N SER A 40 -9.34 -0.80 5.07
CA SER A 40 -10.24 -1.30 6.12
C SER A 40 -10.58 -2.77 5.94
N ASP A 41 -10.49 -3.28 4.71
CA ASP A 41 -10.84 -4.67 4.39
C ASP A 41 -10.13 -5.11 3.13
N GLY A 42 -10.04 -6.43 2.93
CA GLY A 42 -9.48 -7.00 1.72
C GLY A 42 -7.98 -6.80 1.59
N THR A 43 -7.52 -6.71 0.35
CA THR A 43 -6.10 -6.54 0.05
C THR A 43 -5.92 -5.37 -0.92
N LEU A 44 -5.02 -4.46 -0.59
CA LEU A 44 -4.58 -3.41 -1.49
C LEU A 44 -3.16 -3.72 -1.94
N VAL A 45 -2.97 -3.84 -3.26
CA VAL A 45 -1.66 -4.10 -3.85
C VAL A 45 -1.12 -2.80 -4.42
N ALA A 46 0.06 -2.40 -3.99
CA ALA A 46 0.77 -1.26 -4.56
C ALA A 46 1.87 -1.81 -5.47
N SER A 47 1.74 -1.58 -6.77
CA SER A 47 2.73 -2.01 -7.75
C SER A 47 3.68 -0.88 -8.17
N ASN A 48 3.63 0.24 -7.47
CA ASN A 48 4.48 1.40 -7.66
C ASN A 48 4.71 2.02 -6.29
N VAL A 49 5.94 2.46 -6.00
CA VAL A 49 6.24 3.07 -4.68
C VAL A 49 5.45 4.36 -4.43
N GLU A 50 4.92 5.00 -5.49
CA GLU A 50 4.10 6.20 -5.38
C GLU A 50 2.59 5.89 -5.44
N ALA A 51 2.21 4.61 -5.44
CA ALA A 51 0.80 4.24 -5.61
C ALA A 51 -0.08 4.74 -4.47
N LEU A 52 0.46 4.94 -3.28
CA LEU A 52 -0.31 5.34 -2.10
C LEU A 52 -0.13 6.83 -1.76
N GLY A 53 0.30 7.64 -2.72
CA GLY A 53 0.42 9.08 -2.52
C GLY A 53 1.50 9.43 -1.51
N THR A 54 1.34 10.58 -0.84
CA THR A 54 2.35 11.11 0.08
C THR A 54 1.94 11.04 1.56
N GLY A 55 0.68 10.70 1.85
CA GLY A 55 0.20 10.65 3.23
C GLY A 55 0.49 9.32 3.91
N ASP A 56 0.14 9.25 5.17
CA ASP A 56 0.32 8.03 5.96
C ASP A 56 -0.66 6.94 5.52
N VAL A 57 -0.26 5.68 5.71
CA VAL A 57 -1.10 4.53 5.39
C VAL A 57 -1.57 3.90 6.69
N THR A 58 -2.89 3.74 6.83
CA THR A 58 -3.48 2.99 7.93
C THR A 58 -3.95 1.65 7.36
N ASP A 59 -3.28 0.57 7.75
CA ASP A 59 -3.50 -0.76 7.23
C ASP A 59 -4.14 -1.61 8.32
N ASN A 60 -5.45 -1.84 8.21
CA ASN A 60 -6.20 -2.70 9.11
C ASN A 60 -6.60 -4.02 8.46
N ALA A 61 -6.09 -4.30 7.28
CA ALA A 61 -6.32 -5.56 6.56
C ALA A 61 -5.01 -6.05 5.98
N THR A 62 -4.83 -6.03 4.66
CA THR A 62 -3.58 -6.47 4.03
C THR A 62 -3.11 -5.45 3.02
N LEU A 63 -1.87 -5.03 3.16
CA LEU A 63 -1.17 -4.21 2.17
C LEU A 63 -0.09 -5.07 1.52
N GLU A 64 -0.16 -5.25 0.22
CA GLU A 64 0.85 -5.96 -0.54
C GLU A 64 1.67 -4.97 -1.34
N LEU A 65 2.98 -5.02 -1.18
CA LEU A 65 3.92 -4.15 -1.88
C LEU A 65 4.64 -4.99 -2.94
N ASN A 66 4.21 -4.85 -4.19
CA ASN A 66 4.73 -5.61 -5.32
C ASN A 66 5.57 -4.68 -6.19
N THR A 67 6.65 -4.18 -5.64
CA THR A 67 7.51 -3.22 -6.32
C THR A 67 8.88 -3.19 -5.68
N GLY A 68 9.84 -2.58 -6.35
CA GLY A 68 11.14 -2.23 -5.78
C GLY A 68 11.25 -0.72 -5.61
N GLY A 69 12.32 -0.26 -4.97
CA GLY A 69 12.56 1.15 -4.73
C GLY A 69 12.43 1.51 -3.26
N THR A 70 12.04 2.75 -2.98
CA THR A 70 11.90 3.23 -1.60
C THR A 70 10.44 3.62 -1.35
N PHE A 71 9.86 3.04 -0.29
CA PHE A 71 8.51 3.35 0.14
C PHE A 71 8.63 4.07 1.48
N ASP A 72 8.40 5.38 1.50
CA ASP A 72 8.68 6.21 2.66
C ASP A 72 7.43 6.63 3.44
N ASN A 73 6.26 6.15 3.07
CA ASN A 73 5.04 6.40 3.85
C ASN A 73 5.11 5.66 5.18
N ALA A 74 4.59 6.27 6.24
CA ALA A 74 4.44 5.59 7.52
C ALA A 74 3.23 4.66 7.45
N ILE A 75 3.39 3.42 7.88
CA ILE A 75 2.32 2.42 7.88
C ILE A 75 1.96 2.09 9.31
N SER A 76 0.68 2.20 9.64
CA SER A 76 0.17 1.88 10.97
C SER A 76 -1.06 0.98 10.84
N GLY A 77 -1.64 0.59 11.97
CA GLY A 77 -2.87 -0.21 12.01
C GLY A 77 -2.61 -1.63 12.46
N SER A 78 -3.64 -2.45 12.41
CA SER A 78 -3.60 -3.84 12.89
C SER A 78 -3.35 -4.86 11.79
N GLY A 79 -3.15 -4.43 10.57
CA GLY A 79 -3.04 -5.30 9.42
C GLY A 79 -1.64 -5.83 9.19
N GLN A 80 -1.51 -6.57 8.10
CA GLN A 80 -0.28 -7.22 7.67
C GLN A 80 0.27 -6.50 6.43
N VAL A 81 1.60 -6.45 6.33
CA VAL A 81 2.29 -5.99 5.13
C VAL A 81 2.94 -7.20 4.47
N GLU A 82 2.71 -7.37 3.17
CA GLU A 82 3.31 -8.43 2.38
C GLU A 82 4.20 -7.83 1.31
N LYS A 83 5.45 -8.29 1.23
CA LYS A 83 6.36 -7.95 0.13
C LYS A 83 6.30 -9.06 -0.90
N SER A 84 5.98 -8.71 -2.15
CA SER A 84 5.96 -9.65 -3.27
C SER A 84 6.74 -9.06 -4.45
N GLY A 85 6.86 -9.83 -5.53
CA GLY A 85 7.68 -9.43 -6.67
C GLY A 85 9.17 -9.61 -6.36
N ASP A 86 10.01 -9.54 -7.39
CA ASP A 86 11.43 -9.85 -7.27
C ASP A 86 12.32 -8.63 -7.04
N GLY A 87 11.75 -7.45 -6.85
CA GLY A 87 12.52 -6.24 -6.59
C GLY A 87 12.99 -6.13 -5.15
N ALA A 88 13.92 -5.21 -4.91
CA ALA A 88 14.34 -4.83 -3.57
C ALA A 88 13.57 -3.59 -3.15
N LEU A 89 12.85 -3.66 -2.04
CA LEU A 89 12.05 -2.56 -1.55
C LEU A 89 12.57 -2.12 -0.19
N THR A 90 12.78 -0.81 -0.05
CA THR A 90 13.20 -0.22 1.22
C THR A 90 12.00 0.46 1.88
N LEU A 91 11.67 0.07 3.11
CA LEU A 91 10.69 0.76 3.92
C LEU A 91 11.42 1.74 4.81
N SER A 92 11.28 3.03 4.54
CA SER A 92 12.01 4.07 5.27
C SER A 92 11.14 4.86 6.22
N GLY A 93 9.83 4.67 6.19
CA GLY A 93 8.92 5.35 7.11
C GLY A 93 8.96 4.77 8.52
N ALA A 94 8.38 5.49 9.47
CA ALA A 94 8.22 5.01 10.83
C ALA A 94 6.97 4.10 10.86
N ASN A 95 7.17 2.80 10.83
CA ASN A 95 6.08 1.85 10.69
C ASN A 95 5.69 1.26 12.05
N SER A 96 4.38 1.11 12.27
CA SER A 96 3.85 0.63 13.54
C SER A 96 2.70 -0.37 13.37
N TYR A 97 2.56 -0.97 12.18
CA TYR A 97 1.53 -1.99 11.97
C TYR A 97 1.83 -3.23 12.81
N SER A 98 0.78 -3.90 13.29
CA SER A 98 0.91 -4.98 14.26
C SER A 98 0.61 -6.37 13.70
N GLY A 99 0.13 -6.48 12.47
CA GLY A 99 -0.22 -7.78 11.89
C GLY A 99 0.93 -8.59 11.35
N GLY A 100 2.14 -8.05 11.40
CA GLY A 100 3.36 -8.72 10.94
C GLY A 100 3.70 -8.40 9.51
N THR A 101 4.87 -8.89 9.09
CA THR A 101 5.37 -8.69 7.73
C THR A 101 5.67 -10.05 7.12
N LEU A 102 5.15 -10.27 5.91
CA LEU A 102 5.41 -11.48 5.14
C LEU A 102 6.20 -11.10 3.90
N ILE A 103 7.36 -11.72 3.72
CA ILE A 103 8.17 -11.55 2.53
C ILE A 103 8.02 -12.82 1.71
N SER A 104 7.22 -12.77 0.64
CA SER A 104 6.97 -13.95 -0.19
C SER A 104 7.93 -14.03 -1.37
N ASP A 105 8.56 -12.93 -1.75
CA ASP A 105 9.53 -12.89 -2.84
C ASP A 105 10.36 -11.61 -2.72
N GLY A 106 11.52 -11.60 -3.36
CA GLY A 106 12.37 -10.42 -3.40
C GLY A 106 13.04 -10.12 -2.07
N THR A 107 13.38 -8.85 -1.89
CA THR A 107 14.10 -8.38 -0.71
C THR A 107 13.38 -7.19 -0.09
N LEU A 108 13.25 -7.21 1.22
CA LEU A 108 12.70 -6.09 2.00
C LEU A 108 13.79 -5.55 2.92
N ILE A 109 13.99 -4.24 2.86
CA ILE A 109 15.00 -3.56 3.67
C ILE A 109 14.33 -2.63 4.66
#